data_f75d60a8690ebf2bac3d5a44b81e6096
#
_entry.id   f75d60a8690ebf2bac3d5a44b81e6096
#
_cell.length_a   1.000
_cell.length_b   1.000
_cell.length_c   1.000
_cell.angle_alpha   90.00
_cell.angle_beta   90.00
_cell.angle_gamma   90.00
#
_symmetry.space_group_name_H-M   'P 1'
#
loop_
_entity.id
_entity.type
_entity.pdbx_description
1 polymer ?
#
loop_
_entity_poly.entity_id
_entity_poly.type
_entity_poly.pdbx_seq_one_letter_code
_entity_poly.pdbx_strand_id
1 'polypeptide(L)'
;MARIPPLAPANEPAELKPVFDQLRATRGGVPGMYRTLAHQPAILAAHRAYFHAALDAGVLPRRFKEKIAWRVARLRGSEYSSASHRRYALKHGVAESELAAIDRGDYTALASREAAALRFAEAMVQGRGTVNDDIYAALSQHFNPAEIVEIAALVGIMELASTLGAVFDLAAD
;
A
#
# COMPACT_ATOMS: atom_id res chain seq x y z
N MET A 1 10.78 17.37 10.00
CA MET A 1 9.80 17.31 11.14
C MET A 1 8.41 17.28 10.53
N ALA A 2 7.51 16.41 10.99
CA ALA A 2 6.17 16.30 10.41
C ALA A 2 5.44 17.66 10.42
N ARG A 3 4.82 18.02 9.28
CA ARG A 3 4.07 19.29 9.15
C ARG A 3 2.80 19.31 10.01
N ILE A 4 2.18 18.14 10.18
CA ILE A 4 1.10 17.92 11.16
C ILE A 4 1.61 16.86 12.13
N PRO A 5 1.85 17.21 13.40
CA PRO A 5 2.32 16.25 14.38
C PRO A 5 1.32 15.10 14.55
N PRO A 6 1.77 13.83 14.51
CA PRO A 6 0.91 12.71 14.86
C PRO A 6 0.35 12.87 16.28
N LEU A 7 -0.94 12.61 16.49
CA LEU A 7 -1.55 12.68 17.81
C LEU A 7 -0.78 11.82 18.84
N ALA A 8 -0.50 12.40 19.98
CA ALA A 8 0.03 11.64 21.10
C ALA A 8 -1.02 10.62 21.60
N PRO A 9 -0.61 9.47 22.17
CA PRO A 9 -1.56 8.47 22.67
C PRO A 9 -2.57 9.02 23.69
N ALA A 10 -2.18 10.02 24.49
CA ALA A 10 -3.06 10.67 25.43
C ALA A 10 -4.18 11.52 24.81
N ASN A 11 -4.04 11.87 23.53
CA ASN A 11 -4.97 12.75 22.79
C ASN A 11 -5.77 11.97 21.72
N GLU A 12 -5.76 10.65 21.80
CA GLU A 12 -6.52 9.81 20.86
C GLU A 12 -8.02 10.00 21.04
N PRO A 13 -8.78 10.31 19.96
CA PRO A 13 -10.23 10.43 20.05
C PRO A 13 -10.87 9.12 20.54
N ALA A 14 -11.84 9.23 21.45
CA ALA A 14 -12.47 8.05 22.07
C ALA A 14 -13.15 7.13 21.04
N GLU A 15 -13.74 7.72 19.99
CA GLU A 15 -14.37 7.00 18.90
C GLU A 15 -13.39 6.17 18.06
N LEU A 16 -12.10 6.52 18.06
CA LEU A 16 -11.04 5.79 17.34
C LEU A 16 -10.35 4.73 18.18
N LYS A 17 -10.68 4.64 19.46
CA LYS A 17 -10.07 3.67 20.37
C LYS A 17 -10.11 2.22 19.84
N PRO A 18 -11.24 1.68 19.31
CA PRO A 18 -11.26 0.33 18.77
C PRO A 18 -10.30 0.12 17.59
N VAL A 19 -10.17 1.14 16.72
CA VAL A 19 -9.24 1.09 15.58
C VAL A 19 -7.80 1.07 16.06
N PHE A 20 -7.46 1.92 17.03
CA PHE A 20 -6.10 1.99 17.56
C PHE A 20 -5.73 0.75 18.37
N ASP A 21 -6.64 0.19 19.16
CA ASP A 21 -6.42 -1.06 19.88
C ASP A 21 -6.16 -2.22 18.90
N GLN A 22 -6.93 -2.31 17.82
CA GLN A 22 -6.70 -3.29 16.75
C GLN A 22 -5.32 -3.10 16.09
N LEU A 23 -4.92 -1.86 15.81
CA LEU A 23 -3.60 -1.57 15.22
C LEU A 23 -2.46 -1.95 16.16
N ARG A 24 -2.57 -1.65 17.45
CA ARG A 24 -1.59 -2.08 18.46
C ARG A 24 -1.47 -3.59 18.52
N ALA A 25 -2.60 -4.31 18.52
CA ALA A 25 -2.61 -5.76 18.57
C ALA A 25 -2.01 -6.41 17.31
N THR A 26 -2.30 -5.88 16.12
CA THR A 26 -1.91 -6.49 14.84
C THR A 26 -0.58 -6.01 14.29
N ARG A 27 -0.17 -4.79 14.63
CA ARG A 27 1.02 -4.12 14.09
C ARG A 27 2.08 -3.76 15.12
N GLY A 28 1.79 -3.99 16.41
CA GLY A 28 2.69 -3.63 17.52
C GLY A 28 2.67 -2.14 17.87
N GLY A 29 1.88 -1.32 17.17
CA GLY A 29 1.76 0.11 17.39
C GLY A 29 0.76 0.76 16.44
N VAL A 30 0.49 2.05 16.65
CA VAL A 30 -0.33 2.86 15.72
C VAL A 30 0.62 3.63 14.82
N PRO A 31 0.65 3.35 13.51
CA PRO A 31 1.51 4.07 12.56
C PRO A 31 1.29 5.58 12.57
N GLY A 32 2.37 6.33 12.34
CA GLY A 32 2.36 7.80 12.31
C GLY A 32 1.30 8.38 11.38
N MET A 33 1.10 7.77 10.20
CA MET A 33 0.04 8.12 9.26
C MET A 33 -1.34 8.11 9.92
N TYR A 34 -1.70 7.06 10.65
CA TYR A 34 -3.02 6.96 11.26
C TYR A 34 -3.19 7.94 12.42
N ARG A 35 -2.13 8.19 13.19
CA ARG A 35 -2.17 9.23 14.24
C ARG A 35 -2.27 10.65 13.66
N THR A 36 -1.73 10.88 12.46
CA THR A 36 -1.91 12.15 11.74
C THR A 36 -3.32 12.27 11.18
N LEU A 37 -3.85 11.21 10.53
CA LEU A 37 -5.23 11.22 10.02
C LEU A 37 -6.28 11.31 11.14
N ALA A 38 -5.94 10.92 12.36
CA ALA A 38 -6.83 10.98 13.52
C ALA A 38 -7.23 12.40 13.95
N HIS A 39 -6.55 13.43 13.45
CA HIS A 39 -7.04 14.81 13.56
C HIS A 39 -8.40 15.00 12.87
N GLN A 40 -8.77 14.10 11.95
CA GLN A 40 -10.09 14.01 11.34
C GLN A 40 -10.58 12.56 11.39
N PRO A 41 -11.30 12.16 12.46
CA PRO A 41 -11.68 10.77 12.71
C PRO A 41 -12.42 10.10 11.56
N ALA A 42 -13.33 10.81 10.89
CA ALA A 42 -14.10 10.27 9.77
C ALA A 42 -13.20 9.91 8.58
N ILE A 43 -12.17 10.71 8.30
CA ILE A 43 -11.19 10.42 7.23
C ILE A 43 -10.34 9.20 7.60
N LEU A 44 -9.88 9.09 8.85
CA LEU A 44 -9.15 7.92 9.29
C LEU A 44 -10.00 6.64 9.16
N ALA A 45 -11.25 6.69 9.59
CA ALA A 45 -12.15 5.54 9.52
C ALA A 45 -12.36 5.08 8.07
N ALA A 46 -12.63 5.99 7.14
CA ALA A 46 -12.80 5.69 5.72
C ALA A 46 -11.51 5.17 5.08
N HIS A 47 -10.38 5.82 5.35
CA HIS A 47 -9.07 5.38 4.87
C HIS A 47 -8.75 3.96 5.37
N ARG A 48 -8.98 3.68 6.66
CA ARG A 48 -8.71 2.37 7.25
C ARG A 48 -9.60 1.28 6.67
N ALA A 49 -10.89 1.58 6.45
CA ALA A 49 -11.82 0.63 5.84
C ALA A 49 -11.39 0.27 4.41
N TYR A 50 -11.03 1.27 3.60
CA TYR A 50 -10.55 1.04 2.24
C TYR A 50 -9.22 0.27 2.21
N PHE A 51 -8.26 0.70 3.05
CA PHE A 51 -6.98 0.01 3.18
C PHE A 51 -7.15 -1.45 3.59
N HIS A 52 -8.05 -1.73 4.53
CA HIS A 52 -8.35 -3.09 4.96
C HIS A 52 -8.93 -3.93 3.80
N ALA A 53 -9.90 -3.38 3.07
CA ALA A 53 -10.51 -4.08 1.93
C ALA A 53 -9.48 -4.39 0.82
N ALA A 54 -8.64 -3.42 0.45
CA ALA A 54 -7.68 -3.59 -0.63
C ALA A 54 -6.45 -4.42 -0.25
N LEU A 55 -5.92 -4.27 0.97
CA LEU A 55 -4.64 -4.89 1.35
C LEU A 55 -4.80 -6.06 2.33
N ASP A 56 -5.58 -5.91 3.42
CA ASP A 56 -5.65 -6.91 4.49
C ASP A 56 -6.65 -8.05 4.16
N ALA A 57 -7.75 -7.74 3.48
CA ALA A 57 -8.80 -8.66 3.04
C ALA A 57 -8.73 -8.93 1.52
N GLY A 58 -9.83 -9.39 0.92
CA GLY A 58 -9.94 -9.63 -0.50
C GLY A 58 -9.52 -11.03 -0.92
N VAL A 59 -9.42 -11.25 -2.25
CA VAL A 59 -9.21 -12.58 -2.84
C VAL A 59 -7.75 -12.88 -3.18
N LEU A 60 -6.92 -11.85 -3.31
CA LEU A 60 -5.51 -12.01 -3.66
C LEU A 60 -4.64 -12.28 -2.42
N PRO A 61 -3.63 -13.17 -2.51
CA PRO A 61 -2.75 -13.47 -1.39
C PRO A 61 -1.98 -12.24 -0.90
N ARG A 62 -1.87 -12.08 0.42
CA ARG A 62 -1.16 -10.95 1.04
C ARG A 62 0.28 -10.80 0.51
N ARG A 63 1.03 -11.89 0.39
CA ARG A 63 2.39 -11.89 -0.17
C ARG A 63 2.45 -11.19 -1.52
N PHE A 64 1.50 -11.48 -2.40
CA PHE A 64 1.41 -10.87 -3.71
C PHE A 64 1.07 -9.38 -3.63
N LYS A 65 0.11 -9.01 -2.79
CA LYS A 65 -0.28 -7.61 -2.58
C LYS A 65 0.84 -6.75 -2.02
N GLU A 66 1.68 -7.31 -1.15
CA GLU A 66 2.85 -6.58 -0.63
C GLU A 66 3.91 -6.29 -1.71
N LYS A 67 4.07 -7.15 -2.72
CA LYS A 67 4.93 -6.86 -3.87
C LYS A 67 4.44 -5.64 -4.66
N ILE A 68 3.13 -5.56 -4.91
CA ILE A 68 2.50 -4.42 -5.59
C ILE A 68 2.66 -3.16 -4.74
N ALA A 69 2.32 -3.22 -3.45
CA ALA A 69 2.44 -2.09 -2.53
C ALA A 69 3.89 -1.58 -2.43
N TRP A 70 4.87 -2.49 -2.36
CA TRP A 70 6.29 -2.16 -2.42
C TRP A 70 6.65 -1.41 -3.70
N ARG A 71 6.25 -1.96 -4.87
CA ARG A 71 6.55 -1.32 -6.16
C ARG A 71 5.96 0.07 -6.28
N VAL A 72 4.70 0.26 -5.90
CA VAL A 72 4.05 1.58 -5.92
C VAL A 72 4.77 2.56 -4.99
N ALA A 73 5.12 2.15 -3.77
CA ALA A 73 5.85 2.99 -2.82
C ALA A 73 7.22 3.45 -3.39
N ARG A 74 7.94 2.54 -4.06
CA ARG A 74 9.23 2.85 -4.70
C ARG A 74 9.07 3.81 -5.88
N LEU A 75 8.09 3.58 -6.75
CA LEU A 75 7.79 4.48 -7.87
C LEU A 75 7.39 5.90 -7.41
N ARG A 76 6.71 5.99 -6.26
CA ARG A 76 6.32 7.27 -5.66
C ARG A 76 7.43 7.94 -4.84
N GLY A 77 8.59 7.29 -4.68
CA GLY A 77 9.67 7.80 -3.85
C GLY A 77 9.30 7.99 -2.38
N SER A 78 8.32 7.23 -1.89
CA SER A 78 7.82 7.36 -0.52
C SER A 78 8.65 6.50 0.43
N GLU A 79 9.59 7.09 1.15
CA GLU A 79 10.39 6.40 2.16
C GLU A 79 9.50 5.81 3.27
N TYR A 80 8.48 6.57 3.71
CA TYR A 80 7.50 6.11 4.69
C TYR A 80 6.82 4.79 4.26
N SER A 81 6.22 4.77 3.07
CA SER A 81 5.52 3.60 2.55
C SER A 81 6.50 2.47 2.22
N SER A 82 7.68 2.78 1.66
CA SER A 82 8.71 1.81 1.31
C SER A 82 9.20 1.03 2.53
N ALA A 83 9.55 1.70 3.63
CA ALA A 83 9.99 1.06 4.85
C ALA A 83 8.92 0.10 5.40
N SER A 84 7.67 0.55 5.45
CA SER A 84 6.54 -0.25 5.93
C SER A 84 6.32 -1.50 5.06
N HIS A 85 6.18 -1.33 3.74
CA HIS A 85 5.83 -2.45 2.85
C HIS A 85 7.00 -3.42 2.65
N ARG A 86 8.26 -2.97 2.74
CA ARG A 86 9.40 -3.88 2.81
C ARG A 86 9.29 -4.82 4.02
N ARG A 87 9.05 -4.27 5.22
CA ARG A 87 8.88 -5.05 6.44
C ARG A 87 7.76 -6.09 6.31
N TYR A 88 6.61 -5.69 5.78
CA TYR A 88 5.47 -6.60 5.61
C TYR A 88 5.70 -7.62 4.50
N ALA A 89 6.31 -7.26 3.39
CA ALA A 89 6.66 -8.18 2.33
C ALA A 89 7.58 -9.32 2.84
N LEU A 90 8.62 -8.98 3.58
CA LEU A 90 9.52 -9.97 4.22
C LEU A 90 8.76 -10.84 5.23
N LYS A 91 7.91 -10.26 6.07
CA LYS A 91 7.05 -10.99 7.02
C LYS A 91 6.15 -12.00 6.32
N HIS A 92 5.69 -11.71 5.10
CA HIS A 92 4.84 -12.58 4.29
C HIS A 92 5.63 -13.45 3.29
N GLY A 93 6.94 -13.60 3.49
CA GLY A 93 7.77 -14.57 2.76
C GLY A 93 8.23 -14.10 1.37
N VAL A 94 8.21 -12.80 1.08
CA VAL A 94 8.90 -12.25 -0.10
C VAL A 94 10.39 -12.17 0.22
N ALA A 95 11.24 -12.69 -0.67
CA ALA A 95 12.69 -12.65 -0.46
C ALA A 95 13.25 -11.24 -0.76
N GLU A 96 14.34 -10.87 -0.09
CA GLU A 96 15.05 -9.61 -0.38
C GLU A 96 15.49 -9.50 -1.84
N SER A 97 15.94 -10.60 -2.43
CA SER A 97 16.31 -10.62 -3.86
C SER A 97 15.13 -10.36 -4.78
N GLU A 98 13.93 -10.82 -4.40
CA GLU A 98 12.68 -10.53 -5.12
C GLU A 98 12.34 -9.03 -5.03
N LEU A 99 12.41 -8.43 -3.83
CA LEU A 99 12.18 -7.00 -3.64
C LEU A 99 13.18 -6.15 -4.43
N ALA A 100 14.45 -6.55 -4.44
CA ALA A 100 15.47 -5.86 -5.20
C ALA A 100 15.25 -5.96 -6.72
N ALA A 101 14.78 -7.09 -7.23
CA ALA A 101 14.41 -7.25 -8.63
C ALA A 101 13.19 -6.37 -9.00
N ILE A 102 12.17 -6.40 -8.16
CA ILE A 102 10.97 -5.57 -8.33
C ILE A 102 11.33 -4.08 -8.33
N ASP A 103 12.24 -3.65 -7.45
CA ASP A 103 12.69 -2.25 -7.38
C ASP A 103 13.35 -1.80 -8.70
N ARG A 104 14.11 -2.66 -9.36
CA ARG A 104 14.70 -2.39 -10.67
C ARG A 104 13.74 -2.55 -11.86
N GLY A 105 12.49 -2.99 -11.63
CA GLY A 105 11.55 -3.33 -12.70
C GLY A 105 11.89 -4.63 -13.43
N ASP A 106 12.72 -5.48 -12.81
CA ASP A 106 13.08 -6.80 -13.36
C ASP A 106 12.11 -7.86 -12.85
N TYR A 107 11.21 -8.30 -13.72
CA TYR A 107 10.18 -9.29 -13.42
C TYR A 107 10.44 -10.64 -14.08
N THR A 108 11.62 -10.86 -14.64
CA THR A 108 11.94 -12.07 -15.43
C THR A 108 11.91 -13.36 -14.63
N ALA A 109 12.24 -13.29 -13.34
CA ALA A 109 12.21 -14.43 -12.42
C ALA A 109 10.84 -14.65 -11.75
N LEU A 110 9.86 -13.76 -11.97
CA LEU A 110 8.52 -13.86 -11.38
C LEU A 110 7.59 -14.69 -12.28
N ALA A 111 6.55 -15.26 -11.69
CA ALA A 111 5.47 -15.87 -12.46
C ALA A 111 4.83 -14.81 -13.38
N SER A 112 4.42 -15.23 -14.59
CA SER A 112 3.83 -14.32 -15.60
C SER A 112 2.65 -13.52 -15.05
N ARG A 113 1.83 -14.15 -14.20
CA ARG A 113 0.72 -13.50 -13.49
C ARG A 113 1.19 -12.35 -12.60
N GLU A 114 2.26 -12.55 -11.83
CA GLU A 114 2.80 -11.51 -10.95
C GLU A 114 3.43 -10.37 -11.75
N ALA A 115 4.19 -10.71 -12.81
CA ALA A 115 4.80 -9.76 -13.70
C ALA A 115 3.74 -8.86 -14.39
N ALA A 116 2.63 -9.44 -14.85
CA ALA A 116 1.53 -8.69 -15.48
C ALA A 116 0.93 -7.67 -14.52
N ALA A 117 0.67 -8.05 -13.27
CA ALA A 117 0.12 -7.13 -12.27
C ALA A 117 1.08 -6.01 -11.87
N LEU A 118 2.38 -6.31 -11.77
CA LEU A 118 3.40 -5.29 -11.47
C LEU A 118 3.55 -4.28 -12.61
N ARG A 119 3.54 -4.74 -13.88
CA ARG A 119 3.52 -3.83 -15.05
C ARG A 119 2.25 -2.98 -15.11
N PHE A 120 1.11 -3.56 -14.77
CA PHE A 120 -0.14 -2.80 -14.68
C PHE A 120 -0.07 -1.73 -13.57
N ALA A 121 0.44 -2.08 -12.38
CA ALA A 121 0.65 -1.13 -11.29
C ALA A 121 1.60 0.01 -11.69
N GLU A 122 2.70 -0.30 -12.39
CA GLU A 122 3.62 0.71 -12.94
C GLU A 122 2.91 1.64 -13.93
N ALA A 123 2.15 1.07 -14.87
CA ALA A 123 1.43 1.85 -15.86
C ALA A 123 0.41 2.80 -15.22
N MET A 124 -0.32 2.33 -14.19
CA MET A 124 -1.24 3.19 -13.44
C MET A 124 -0.53 4.38 -12.78
N VAL A 125 0.60 4.14 -12.10
CA VAL A 125 1.35 5.19 -11.39
C VAL A 125 1.99 6.17 -12.37
N GLN A 126 2.68 5.67 -13.41
CA GLN A 126 3.40 6.50 -14.38
C GLN A 126 2.46 7.22 -15.33
N GLY A 127 1.38 6.55 -15.73
CA GLY A 127 0.35 7.10 -16.61
C GLY A 127 -0.70 7.95 -15.91
N ARG A 128 -0.55 8.18 -14.58
CA ARG A 128 -1.53 8.92 -13.78
C ARG A 128 -2.96 8.39 -13.92
N GLY A 129 -3.09 7.07 -13.88
CA GLY A 129 -4.35 6.36 -14.05
C GLY A 129 -4.66 5.99 -15.50
N THR A 130 -3.89 6.45 -16.48
CA THR A 130 -4.02 6.00 -17.88
C THR A 130 -3.19 4.74 -18.10
N VAL A 131 -3.84 3.67 -18.53
CA VAL A 131 -3.20 2.40 -18.88
C VAL A 131 -3.56 2.07 -20.31
N ASN A 132 -2.57 1.68 -21.13
CA ASN A 132 -2.85 1.29 -22.50
C ASN A 132 -3.53 -0.09 -22.57
N ASP A 133 -4.22 -0.33 -23.69
CA ASP A 133 -5.04 -1.54 -23.89
C ASP A 133 -4.21 -2.83 -23.88
N ASP A 134 -2.97 -2.80 -24.35
CA ASP A 134 -2.09 -3.97 -24.38
C ASP A 134 -1.71 -4.43 -22.97
N ILE A 135 -1.40 -3.48 -22.06
CA ILE A 135 -1.10 -3.79 -20.67
C ILE A 135 -2.35 -4.32 -19.97
N TYR A 136 -3.52 -3.71 -20.21
CA TYR A 136 -4.78 -4.18 -19.64
C TYR A 136 -5.15 -5.57 -20.18
N ALA A 137 -4.98 -5.81 -21.47
CA ALA A 137 -5.24 -7.11 -22.10
C ALA A 137 -4.32 -8.20 -21.52
N ALA A 138 -3.03 -7.90 -21.35
CA ALA A 138 -2.07 -8.82 -20.72
C ALA A 138 -2.46 -9.16 -19.27
N LEU A 139 -2.93 -8.18 -18.49
CA LEU A 139 -3.45 -8.40 -17.14
C LEU A 139 -4.67 -9.31 -17.15
N SER A 140 -5.62 -9.05 -18.04
CA SER A 140 -6.90 -9.77 -18.15
C SER A 140 -6.74 -11.25 -18.55
N GLN A 141 -5.58 -11.64 -19.10
CA GLN A 141 -5.26 -13.06 -19.35
C GLN A 141 -5.01 -13.84 -18.06
N HIS A 142 -4.69 -13.17 -16.96
CA HIS A 142 -4.29 -13.80 -15.71
C HIS A 142 -5.23 -13.55 -14.54
N PHE A 143 -6.10 -12.53 -14.64
CA PHE A 143 -6.94 -12.07 -13.53
C PHE A 143 -8.39 -11.89 -13.99
N ASN A 144 -9.33 -12.32 -13.14
CA ASN A 144 -10.74 -12.03 -13.34
C ASN A 144 -11.07 -10.57 -12.92
N PRO A 145 -12.28 -10.07 -13.26
CA PRO A 145 -12.65 -8.68 -12.93
C PRO A 145 -12.56 -8.31 -11.47
N ALA A 146 -12.88 -9.21 -10.54
CA ALA A 146 -12.79 -8.93 -9.09
C ALA A 146 -11.35 -8.76 -8.64
N GLU A 147 -10.44 -9.59 -9.14
CA GLU A 147 -9.00 -9.50 -8.87
C GLU A 147 -8.39 -8.22 -9.48
N ILE A 148 -8.82 -7.84 -10.68
CA ILE A 148 -8.37 -6.59 -11.35
C ILE A 148 -8.81 -5.37 -10.54
N VAL A 149 -10.06 -5.35 -10.07
CA VAL A 149 -10.56 -4.29 -9.19
C VAL A 149 -9.75 -4.21 -7.90
N GLU A 150 -9.42 -5.36 -7.29
CA GLU A 150 -8.60 -5.39 -6.07
C GLU A 150 -7.18 -4.87 -6.31
N ILE A 151 -6.54 -5.23 -7.43
CA ILE A 151 -5.21 -4.71 -7.81
C ILE A 151 -5.28 -3.18 -8.02
N ALA A 152 -6.24 -2.69 -8.79
CA ALA A 152 -6.38 -1.27 -9.07
C ALA A 152 -6.69 -0.47 -7.78
N ALA A 153 -7.56 -0.98 -6.92
CA ALA A 153 -7.88 -0.39 -5.62
C ALA A 153 -6.64 -0.34 -4.71
N LEU A 154 -5.83 -1.40 -4.71
CA LEU A 154 -4.58 -1.44 -3.96
C LEU A 154 -3.58 -0.38 -4.46
N VAL A 155 -3.39 -0.26 -5.77
CA VAL A 155 -2.53 0.77 -6.35
C VAL A 155 -3.03 2.16 -5.93
N GLY A 156 -4.33 2.44 -6.06
CA GLY A 156 -4.91 3.74 -5.71
C GLY A 156 -4.73 4.12 -4.24
N ILE A 157 -4.96 3.18 -3.30
CA ILE A 157 -4.76 3.47 -1.87
C ILE A 157 -3.28 3.66 -1.54
N MET A 158 -2.37 2.98 -2.23
CA MET A 158 -0.93 3.14 -2.05
C MET A 158 -0.43 4.49 -2.58
N GLU A 159 -0.98 4.98 -3.70
CA GLU A 159 -0.70 6.33 -4.19
C GLU A 159 -1.18 7.39 -3.21
N LEU A 160 -2.42 7.25 -2.69
CA LEU A 160 -2.96 8.13 -1.67
C LEU A 160 -2.08 8.15 -0.42
N ALA A 161 -1.71 6.99 0.12
CA ALA A 161 -0.87 6.88 1.31
C ALA A 161 0.52 7.52 1.08
N SER A 162 1.12 7.29 -0.08
CA SER A 162 2.41 7.89 -0.45
C SER A 162 2.31 9.41 -0.55
N THR A 163 1.23 9.92 -1.15
CA THR A 163 0.97 11.37 -1.26
C THR A 163 0.79 12.01 0.11
N LEU A 164 -0.03 11.41 0.98
CA LEU A 164 -0.25 11.92 2.34
C LEU A 164 1.03 11.88 3.17
N GLY A 165 1.82 10.81 3.06
CA GLY A 165 3.12 10.70 3.71
C GLY A 165 4.06 11.85 3.32
N ALA A 166 4.13 12.17 2.03
CA ALA A 166 4.94 13.26 1.52
C ALA A 166 4.40 14.65 1.91
N VAL A 167 3.08 14.87 1.79
CA VAL A 167 2.43 16.14 2.14
C VAL A 167 2.61 16.48 3.62
N PHE A 168 2.51 15.48 4.49
CA PHE A 168 2.65 15.67 5.94
C PHE A 168 4.08 15.51 6.45
N ASP A 169 5.04 15.21 5.57
CA ASP A 169 6.45 15.00 5.91
C ASP A 169 6.61 13.94 7.03
N LEU A 170 5.96 12.79 6.83
CA LEU A 170 5.98 11.72 7.81
C LEU A 170 7.29 10.93 7.74
N ALA A 171 7.92 10.74 8.89
CA ALA A 171 9.07 9.84 9.02
C ALA A 171 8.61 8.37 8.94
N ALA A 172 9.49 7.50 8.46
CA ALA A 172 9.27 6.05 8.54
C ALA A 172 9.15 5.60 10.01
N ASP A 173 8.18 4.72 10.30
CA ASP A 173 7.94 4.16 11.64
C ASP A 173 8.95 3.05 11.97
#